data_533878c351bb89992aea065cd3efa0c0
#
_entry.id   533878c351bb89992aea065cd3efa0c0
#
_cell.length_a   1.000
_cell.length_b   1.000
_cell.length_c   1.000
_cell.angle_alpha   90.00
_cell.angle_beta   90.00
_cell.angle_gamma   90.00
#
_symmetry.space_group_name_H-M   'P 1'
#
loop_
_entity.id
_entity.type
_entity.pdbx_description
1 polymer ?
#
loop_
_entity_poly.entity_id
_entity_poly.type
_entity_poly.pdbx_seq_one_letter_code
_entity_poly.pdbx_strand_id
1 'polypeptide(L)'
;DATPEEMERLLEETGTYQDLLEQHDFYIIDAKVEEVARALGLLELSLDHDVMDLSGGQRTKVLLGKLLLEKPDILLLDEPTNYLDVNHIEWLKRYLQEYENAFILISHDIPFLNSVINLIYHMDNAQLNRYVGDYDKFQEVYAMKKAQLEAAYNRQQKEIADLKDFVARNKARV
;
A
#
# COMPACT_ATOMS: atom_id res chain seq x y z
N ASP A 1 -12.73 -7.61 53.41
CA ASP A 1 -11.40 -8.22 53.56
C ASP A 1 -11.34 -9.40 52.58
N ALA A 2 -10.53 -9.30 51.55
CA ALA A 2 -10.36 -10.37 50.59
C ALA A 2 -9.62 -11.57 51.18
N THR A 3 -10.02 -12.77 50.81
CA THR A 3 -9.28 -13.98 51.21
C THR A 3 -7.91 -14.03 50.50
N PRO A 4 -6.92 -14.78 51.01
CA PRO A 4 -5.62 -14.92 50.32
C PRO A 4 -5.76 -15.41 48.86
N GLU A 5 -6.68 -16.31 48.60
CA GLU A 5 -6.95 -16.85 47.24
C GLU A 5 -7.57 -15.79 46.29
N GLU A 6 -8.48 -14.94 46.84
CA GLU A 6 -9.03 -13.81 46.08
C GLU A 6 -7.97 -12.75 45.80
N MET A 7 -7.05 -12.50 46.73
CA MET A 7 -5.95 -11.57 46.54
C MET A 7 -4.97 -12.04 45.46
N GLU A 8 -4.63 -13.34 45.45
CA GLU A 8 -3.74 -13.93 44.46
C GLU A 8 -4.36 -13.83 43.04
N ARG A 9 -5.67 -14.15 42.91
CA ARG A 9 -6.39 -14.02 41.63
C ARG A 9 -6.44 -12.56 41.14
N LEU A 10 -6.70 -11.60 42.00
CA LEU A 10 -6.72 -10.18 41.68
C LEU A 10 -5.35 -9.67 41.22
N LEU A 11 -4.27 -10.15 41.82
CA LEU A 11 -2.90 -9.81 41.42
C LEU A 11 -2.58 -10.38 40.04
N GLU A 12 -2.97 -11.61 39.76
CA GLU A 12 -2.78 -12.26 38.46
C GLU A 12 -3.58 -11.55 37.34
N GLU A 13 -4.85 -11.22 37.61
CA GLU A 13 -5.70 -10.44 36.69
C GLU A 13 -5.10 -9.04 36.45
N THR A 14 -4.61 -8.37 37.48
CA THR A 14 -3.99 -7.04 37.37
C THR A 14 -2.72 -7.10 36.52
N GLY A 15 -1.88 -8.12 36.74
CA GLY A 15 -0.69 -8.34 35.91
C GLY A 15 -1.04 -8.53 34.43
N THR A 16 -2.03 -9.36 34.14
CA THR A 16 -2.51 -9.59 32.77
C THR A 16 -3.02 -8.29 32.11
N TYR A 17 -3.79 -7.46 32.86
CA TYR A 17 -4.24 -6.17 32.33
C TYR A 17 -3.08 -5.19 32.11
N GLN A 18 -2.09 -5.17 32.99
CA GLN A 18 -0.89 -4.34 32.84
C GLN A 18 -0.11 -4.70 31.57
N ASP A 19 0.10 -6.00 31.35
CA ASP A 19 0.78 -6.51 30.15
C ASP A 19 0.02 -6.13 28.86
N LEU A 20 -1.32 -6.22 28.87
CA LEU A 20 -2.16 -5.78 27.76
C LEU A 20 -2.05 -4.28 27.50
N LEU A 21 -2.07 -3.45 28.55
CA LEU A 21 -1.94 -2.00 28.41
C LEU A 21 -0.55 -1.61 27.83
N GLU A 22 0.51 -2.29 28.26
CA GLU A 22 1.86 -2.09 27.73
C GLU A 22 1.96 -2.57 26.28
N GLN A 23 1.43 -3.74 25.96
CA GLN A 23 1.44 -4.31 24.60
C GLN A 23 0.70 -3.43 23.58
N HIS A 24 -0.35 -2.71 24.03
CA HIS A 24 -1.13 -1.80 23.21
C HIS A 24 -0.69 -0.33 23.32
N ASP A 25 0.48 -0.07 23.88
CA ASP A 25 1.05 1.28 23.98
C ASP A 25 0.13 2.30 24.69
N PHE A 26 -0.75 1.83 25.57
CA PHE A 26 -1.78 2.65 26.23
C PHE A 26 -1.21 3.91 26.91
N TYR A 27 -0.07 3.79 27.56
CA TYR A 27 0.55 4.91 28.31
C TYR A 27 1.15 6.00 27.42
N ILE A 28 1.35 5.72 26.14
CA ILE A 28 1.92 6.67 25.17
C ILE A 28 0.97 6.97 24.02
N ILE A 29 -0.30 6.52 24.11
CA ILE A 29 -1.27 6.65 23.01
C ILE A 29 -1.53 8.11 22.67
N ASP A 30 -1.64 9.00 23.65
CA ASP A 30 -1.86 10.42 23.42
C ASP A 30 -0.69 11.06 22.64
N ALA A 31 0.54 10.69 23.01
CA ALA A 31 1.73 11.14 22.30
C ALA A 31 1.78 10.64 20.85
N LYS A 32 1.39 9.39 20.61
CA LYS A 32 1.30 8.81 19.25
C LYS A 32 0.20 9.48 18.42
N VAL A 33 -0.96 9.72 19.02
CA VAL A 33 -2.06 10.45 18.36
C VAL A 33 -1.61 11.86 17.98
N GLU A 34 -0.95 12.58 18.89
CA GLU A 34 -0.43 13.92 18.61
C GLU A 34 0.63 13.91 17.52
N GLU A 35 1.54 12.94 17.53
CA GLU A 35 2.57 12.78 16.50
C GLU A 35 1.94 12.58 15.12
N VAL A 36 1.01 11.63 14.97
CA VAL A 36 0.33 11.35 13.71
C VAL A 36 -0.53 12.54 13.28
N ALA A 37 -1.25 13.18 14.19
CA ALA A 37 -2.04 14.37 13.89
C ALA A 37 -1.15 15.53 13.37
N ARG A 38 -0.01 15.75 14.00
CA ARG A 38 0.99 16.74 13.55
C ARG A 38 1.51 16.40 12.15
N ALA A 39 1.87 15.14 11.94
CA ALA A 39 2.41 14.65 10.68
C ALA A 39 1.42 14.73 9.51
N LEU A 40 0.13 14.71 9.77
CA LEU A 40 -0.93 14.85 8.77
C LEU A 40 -1.51 16.26 8.67
N GLY A 41 -0.95 17.23 9.44
CA GLY A 41 -1.42 18.62 9.45
C GLY A 41 -2.80 18.79 10.07
N LEU A 42 -3.11 18.01 11.11
CA LEU A 42 -4.39 18.02 11.82
C LEU A 42 -4.33 18.76 13.17
N LEU A 43 -3.16 19.27 13.59
CA LEU A 43 -2.99 19.90 14.91
C LEU A 43 -3.83 21.16 15.12
N GLU A 44 -4.21 21.83 14.04
CA GLU A 44 -5.09 23.03 14.13
C GLU A 44 -6.55 22.65 14.45
N LEU A 45 -6.88 21.37 14.33
CA LEU A 45 -8.17 20.84 14.71
C LEU A 45 -8.13 20.45 16.20
N SER A 46 -9.10 20.93 16.98
CA SER A 46 -9.29 20.41 18.33
C SER A 46 -9.63 18.93 18.27
N LEU A 47 -9.08 18.11 19.18
CA LEU A 47 -9.43 16.69 19.30
C LEU A 47 -10.92 16.47 19.64
N ASP A 48 -11.59 17.48 20.17
CA ASP A 48 -13.02 17.48 20.47
C ASP A 48 -13.90 17.89 19.26
N HIS A 49 -13.28 18.14 18.08
CA HIS A 49 -14.01 18.57 16.90
C HIS A 49 -14.84 17.41 16.32
N ASP A 50 -16.10 17.66 16.01
CA ASP A 50 -16.93 16.63 15.39
C ASP A 50 -16.43 16.33 13.97
N VAL A 51 -16.18 15.04 13.67
CA VAL A 51 -15.72 14.58 12.36
C VAL A 51 -16.70 14.98 11.25
N MET A 52 -17.97 15.16 11.56
CA MET A 52 -19.00 15.59 10.59
C MET A 52 -18.79 17.02 10.10
N ASP A 53 -18.15 17.88 10.90
CA ASP A 53 -17.87 19.28 10.55
C ASP A 53 -16.58 19.47 9.75
N LEU A 54 -15.79 18.39 9.59
CA LEU A 54 -14.54 18.41 8.84
C LEU A 54 -14.79 18.46 7.33
N SER A 55 -13.90 19.13 6.60
CA SER A 55 -13.86 19.04 5.14
C SER A 55 -13.55 17.61 4.67
N GLY A 56 -13.87 17.27 3.41
CA GLY A 56 -13.58 15.95 2.85
C GLY A 56 -12.11 15.58 2.95
N GLY A 57 -11.19 16.50 2.65
CA GLY A 57 -9.75 16.28 2.77
C GLY A 57 -9.30 16.06 4.22
N GLN A 58 -9.85 16.81 5.17
CA GLN A 58 -9.57 16.62 6.60
C GLN A 58 -10.06 15.25 7.10
N ARG A 59 -11.28 14.83 6.70
CA ARG A 59 -11.80 13.50 7.03
C ARG A 59 -10.88 12.39 6.50
N THR A 60 -10.41 12.52 5.25
CA THR A 60 -9.47 11.55 4.67
C THR A 60 -8.18 11.45 5.47
N LYS A 61 -7.63 12.59 5.90
CA LYS A 61 -6.43 12.62 6.76
C LYS A 61 -6.67 11.98 8.13
N VAL A 62 -7.84 12.23 8.76
CA VAL A 62 -8.21 11.59 10.04
C VAL A 62 -8.34 10.08 9.89
N LEU A 63 -8.99 9.60 8.80
CA LEU A 63 -9.10 8.17 8.51
C LEU A 63 -7.72 7.53 8.27
N LEU A 64 -6.86 8.20 7.51
CA LEU A 64 -5.48 7.74 7.33
C LEU A 64 -4.76 7.65 8.67
N GLY A 65 -4.81 8.69 9.50
CA GLY A 65 -4.21 8.70 10.83
C GLY A 65 -4.70 7.55 11.71
N LYS A 66 -6.00 7.29 11.71
CA LYS A 66 -6.59 6.15 12.43
C LYS A 66 -5.98 4.83 11.96
N LEU A 67 -5.95 4.57 10.64
CA LEU A 67 -5.40 3.34 10.07
C LEU A 67 -3.91 3.15 10.41
N LEU A 68 -3.12 4.24 10.39
CA LEU A 68 -1.71 4.19 10.75
C LEU A 68 -1.50 3.87 12.24
N LEU A 69 -2.34 4.41 13.12
CA LEU A 69 -2.31 4.11 14.56
C LEU A 69 -2.74 2.68 14.90
N GLU A 70 -3.71 2.14 14.16
CA GLU A 70 -4.19 0.76 14.34
C GLU A 70 -3.17 -0.31 13.92
N LYS A 71 -2.20 0.04 13.09
CA LYS A 71 -1.14 -0.86 12.58
C LYS A 71 -1.65 -2.24 12.16
N PRO A 72 -2.60 -2.33 11.22
CA PRO A 72 -3.16 -3.61 10.80
C PRO A 72 -2.09 -4.52 10.16
N ASP A 73 -2.32 -5.84 10.16
CA ASP A 73 -1.43 -6.82 9.51
C ASP A 73 -1.28 -6.57 8.00
N ILE A 74 -2.33 -6.05 7.37
CA ILE A 74 -2.33 -5.64 5.95
C ILE A 74 -2.98 -4.27 5.83
N LEU A 75 -2.21 -3.28 5.45
CA LEU A 75 -2.67 -1.91 5.23
C LEU A 75 -2.98 -1.69 3.75
N LEU A 76 -4.21 -1.27 3.44
CA LEU A 76 -4.65 -0.97 2.08
C LEU A 76 -4.75 0.54 1.89
N LEU A 77 -3.95 1.09 0.97
CA LEU A 77 -3.86 2.51 0.68
C LEU A 77 -4.17 2.77 -0.79
N ASP A 78 -5.21 3.57 -1.02
CA ASP A 78 -5.59 4.04 -2.36
C ASP A 78 -5.37 5.56 -2.43
N GLU A 79 -4.40 5.97 -3.25
CA GLU A 79 -3.99 7.37 -3.43
C GLU A 79 -3.76 8.13 -2.11
N PRO A 80 -2.97 7.62 -1.16
CA PRO A 80 -2.86 8.21 0.17
C PRO A 80 -2.16 9.57 0.19
N THR A 81 -1.45 9.94 -0.88
CA THR A 81 -0.78 11.23 -1.03
C THR A 81 -1.75 12.37 -1.40
N ASN A 82 -2.97 12.03 -1.84
CA ASN A 82 -3.99 13.04 -2.10
C ASN A 82 -4.28 13.83 -0.82
N TYR A 83 -4.40 15.15 -0.97
CA TYR A 83 -4.64 16.11 0.13
C TYR A 83 -3.49 16.27 1.14
N LEU A 84 -2.32 15.65 0.90
CA LEU A 84 -1.10 15.84 1.68
C LEU A 84 -0.19 16.86 0.99
N ASP A 85 0.46 17.70 1.76
CA ASP A 85 1.56 18.53 1.26
C ASP A 85 2.89 17.75 1.26
N VAL A 86 3.92 18.34 0.71
CA VAL A 86 5.24 17.70 0.54
C VAL A 86 5.82 17.19 1.87
N ASN A 87 5.66 17.95 2.96
CA ASN A 87 6.19 17.54 4.27
C ASN A 87 5.47 16.33 4.83
N HIS A 88 4.14 16.29 4.66
CA HIS A 88 3.32 15.17 5.10
C HIS A 88 3.56 13.91 4.24
N ILE A 89 3.80 14.07 2.93
CA ILE A 89 4.20 12.97 2.04
C ILE A 89 5.56 12.39 2.46
N GLU A 90 6.55 13.22 2.77
CA GLU A 90 7.87 12.76 3.23
C GLU A 90 7.79 12.04 4.59
N TRP A 91 6.89 12.46 5.47
CA TRP A 91 6.64 11.73 6.72
C TRP A 91 5.98 10.37 6.44
N LEU A 92 4.91 10.32 5.61
CA LEU A 92 4.22 9.08 5.26
C LEU A 92 5.17 8.07 4.60
N LYS A 93 6.05 8.55 3.73
CA LYS A 93 7.10 7.75 3.10
C LYS A 93 7.99 7.06 4.13
N ARG A 94 8.52 7.81 5.12
CA ARG A 94 9.33 7.24 6.20
C ARG A 94 8.53 6.24 7.03
N TYR A 95 7.30 6.58 7.36
CA TYR A 95 6.40 5.68 8.10
C TYR A 95 6.22 4.34 7.38
N LEU A 96 5.95 4.36 6.05
CA LEU A 96 5.78 3.13 5.25
C LEU A 96 7.08 2.35 5.05
N GLN A 97 8.23 3.02 4.99
CA GLN A 97 9.54 2.35 4.94
C GLN A 97 9.87 1.57 6.23
N GLU A 98 9.37 2.05 7.36
CA GLU A 98 9.55 1.45 8.70
C GLU A 98 8.37 0.54 9.09
N TYR A 99 7.34 0.44 8.24
CA TYR A 99 6.16 -0.35 8.54
C TYR A 99 6.49 -1.84 8.59
N GLU A 100 6.28 -2.46 9.74
CA GLU A 100 6.67 -3.85 10.01
C GLU A 100 5.81 -4.87 9.30
N ASN A 101 4.55 -4.53 9.03
CA ASN A 101 3.58 -5.40 8.40
C ASN A 101 3.50 -5.17 6.88
N ALA A 102 2.62 -5.89 6.20
CA ALA A 102 2.42 -5.72 4.77
C ALA A 102 1.52 -4.52 4.43
N PHE A 103 1.79 -3.85 3.31
CA PHE A 103 0.86 -2.88 2.75
C PHE A 103 0.67 -3.08 1.25
N ILE A 104 -0.50 -2.71 0.77
CA ILE A 104 -0.83 -2.62 -0.66
C ILE A 104 -1.13 -1.16 -0.96
N LEU A 105 -0.43 -0.61 -1.93
CA LEU A 105 -0.46 0.80 -2.29
C LEU A 105 -0.88 0.96 -3.75
N ILE A 106 -1.89 1.80 -4.00
CA ILE A 106 -2.24 2.31 -5.31
C ILE A 106 -1.89 3.80 -5.32
N SER A 107 -1.08 4.24 -6.27
CA SER A 107 -0.74 5.65 -6.43
C SER A 107 -0.25 5.95 -7.85
N HIS A 108 -0.45 7.19 -8.29
CA HIS A 108 0.11 7.76 -9.51
C HIS A 108 1.36 8.63 -9.24
N ASP A 109 1.72 8.83 -7.98
CA ASP A 109 2.94 9.53 -7.56
C ASP A 109 4.16 8.58 -7.67
N ILE A 110 4.83 8.61 -8.83
CA ILE A 110 5.95 7.72 -9.13
C ILE A 110 7.13 7.91 -8.18
N PRO A 111 7.58 9.13 -7.83
CA PRO A 111 8.61 9.34 -6.81
C PRO A 111 8.27 8.72 -5.46
N PHE A 112 7.02 8.84 -5.01
CA PHE A 112 6.55 8.21 -3.79
C PHE A 112 6.58 6.68 -3.89
N LEU A 113 6.02 6.09 -4.98
CA LEU A 113 6.06 4.66 -5.23
C LEU A 113 7.48 4.10 -5.16
N ASN A 114 8.42 4.68 -5.94
CA ASN A 114 9.81 4.23 -6.00
C ASN A 114 10.52 4.25 -4.64
N SER A 115 10.05 5.07 -3.71
CA SER A 115 10.66 5.17 -2.38
C SER A 115 10.18 4.14 -1.37
N VAL A 116 8.98 3.54 -1.56
CA VAL A 116 8.33 2.72 -0.52
C VAL A 116 8.04 1.29 -0.96
N ILE A 117 7.96 1.03 -2.27
CA ILE A 117 7.59 -0.30 -2.79
C ILE A 117 8.82 -1.15 -3.14
N ASN A 118 8.66 -2.46 -3.07
CA ASN A 118 9.65 -3.46 -3.50
C ASN A 118 9.05 -4.53 -4.43
N LEU A 119 7.75 -4.43 -4.69
CA LEU A 119 6.98 -5.39 -5.45
C LEU A 119 5.83 -4.70 -6.17
N ILE A 120 5.62 -5.04 -7.44
CA ILE A 120 4.51 -4.53 -8.24
C ILE A 120 3.67 -5.69 -8.76
N TYR A 121 2.36 -5.54 -8.64
CA TYR A 121 1.38 -6.35 -9.35
C TYR A 121 0.75 -5.51 -10.45
N HIS A 122 1.08 -5.83 -11.68
CA HIS A 122 0.52 -5.19 -12.87
C HIS A 122 -0.66 -6.00 -13.40
N MET A 123 -1.80 -5.36 -13.50
CA MET A 123 -3.02 -5.97 -14.06
C MET A 123 -3.14 -5.62 -15.53
N ASP A 124 -3.05 -6.62 -16.40
CA ASP A 124 -3.21 -6.48 -17.84
C ASP A 124 -3.95 -7.69 -18.41
N ASN A 125 -4.90 -7.47 -19.34
CA ASN A 125 -5.70 -8.51 -19.98
C ASN A 125 -6.33 -9.51 -18.98
N ALA A 126 -6.89 -9.03 -17.88
CA ALA A 126 -7.46 -9.82 -16.77
C ALA A 126 -6.45 -10.80 -16.12
N GLN A 127 -5.17 -10.56 -16.28
CA GLN A 127 -4.09 -11.30 -15.62
C GLN A 127 -3.33 -10.39 -14.67
N LEU A 128 -2.94 -10.95 -13.55
CA LEU A 128 -2.14 -10.27 -12.54
C LEU A 128 -0.68 -10.73 -12.64
N ASN A 129 0.20 -9.85 -13.09
CA ASN A 129 1.61 -10.13 -13.31
C ASN A 129 2.46 -9.53 -12.18
N ARG A 130 3.29 -10.35 -11.56
CA ARG A 130 4.18 -9.97 -10.46
C ARG A 130 5.54 -9.54 -10.98
N TYR A 131 6.02 -8.36 -10.52
CA TYR A 131 7.35 -7.81 -10.79
C TYR A 131 8.04 -7.45 -9.49
N VAL A 132 9.28 -7.90 -9.29
CA VAL A 132 10.09 -7.56 -8.11
C VAL A 132 10.93 -6.32 -8.43
N GLY A 133 10.90 -5.36 -7.52
CA GLY A 133 11.59 -4.08 -7.63
C GLY A 133 10.65 -2.90 -7.50
N ASP A 134 11.17 -1.72 -7.75
CA ASP A 134 10.45 -0.46 -7.81
C ASP A 134 9.75 -0.25 -9.18
N TYR A 135 9.12 0.91 -9.35
CA TYR A 135 8.40 1.24 -10.56
C TYR A 135 9.32 1.40 -11.77
N ASP A 136 10.53 1.95 -11.60
CA ASP A 136 11.47 2.13 -12.70
C ASP A 136 11.96 0.77 -13.24
N LYS A 137 12.24 -0.15 -12.33
CA LYS A 137 12.60 -1.53 -12.69
C LYS A 137 11.46 -2.27 -13.38
N PHE A 138 10.24 -2.07 -12.92
CA PHE A 138 9.05 -2.61 -13.58
C PHE A 138 8.96 -2.08 -15.02
N GLN A 139 9.12 -0.79 -15.26
CA GLN A 139 9.05 -0.18 -16.58
C GLN A 139 10.08 -0.78 -17.55
N GLU A 140 11.32 -0.96 -17.12
CA GLU A 140 12.36 -1.61 -17.93
C GLU A 140 11.96 -3.03 -18.35
N VAL A 141 11.56 -3.85 -17.39
CA VAL A 141 11.20 -5.26 -17.63
C VAL A 141 9.93 -5.35 -18.49
N TYR A 142 8.96 -4.49 -18.26
CA TYR A 142 7.71 -4.44 -19.02
C TYR A 142 7.97 -4.03 -20.48
N ALA A 143 8.80 -3.01 -20.72
CA ALA A 143 9.18 -2.58 -22.05
C ALA A 143 9.91 -3.70 -22.83
N MET A 144 10.84 -4.41 -22.19
CA MET A 144 11.51 -5.57 -22.81
C MET A 144 10.53 -6.68 -23.19
N LYS A 145 9.63 -7.05 -22.29
CA LYS A 145 8.60 -8.08 -22.56
C LYS A 145 7.68 -7.68 -23.71
N LYS A 146 7.25 -6.43 -23.73
CA LYS A 146 6.41 -5.88 -24.81
C LYS A 146 7.12 -5.94 -26.16
N ALA A 147 8.38 -5.51 -26.23
CA ALA A 147 9.17 -5.57 -27.45
C ALA A 147 9.39 -7.02 -27.95
N GLN A 148 9.62 -7.97 -27.03
CA GLN A 148 9.73 -9.39 -27.38
C GLN A 148 8.42 -9.95 -27.96
N LEU A 149 7.28 -9.58 -27.34
CA LEU A 149 5.96 -10.00 -27.81
C LEU A 149 5.64 -9.44 -29.21
N GLU A 150 5.94 -8.16 -29.43
CA GLU A 150 5.77 -7.52 -30.74
C GLU A 150 6.66 -8.18 -31.82
N ALA A 151 7.91 -8.45 -31.49
CA ALA A 151 8.83 -9.14 -32.41
C ALA A 151 8.35 -10.56 -32.76
N ALA A 152 7.86 -11.30 -31.75
CA ALA A 152 7.28 -12.63 -31.95
C ALA A 152 6.02 -12.57 -32.83
N TYR A 153 5.12 -11.61 -32.55
CA TYR A 153 3.91 -11.39 -33.36
C TYR A 153 4.25 -11.06 -34.83
N ASN A 154 5.18 -10.14 -35.04
CA ASN A 154 5.60 -9.75 -36.41
C ASN A 154 6.23 -10.92 -37.18
N ARG A 155 7.04 -11.76 -36.49
CA ARG A 155 7.61 -12.98 -37.07
C ARG A 155 6.50 -13.97 -37.47
N GLN A 156 5.54 -14.18 -36.60
CA GLN A 156 4.40 -15.08 -36.85
C GLN A 156 3.54 -14.58 -38.02
N GLN A 157 3.27 -13.26 -38.10
CA GLN A 157 2.51 -12.67 -39.23
C GLN A 157 3.24 -12.84 -40.54
N LYS A 158 4.57 -12.70 -40.57
CA LYS A 158 5.38 -12.94 -41.75
C LYS A 158 5.30 -14.42 -42.22
N GLU A 159 5.44 -15.34 -41.27
CA GLU A 159 5.32 -16.78 -41.59
C GLU A 159 3.94 -17.14 -42.14
N ILE A 160 2.87 -16.59 -41.57
CA ILE A 160 1.49 -16.76 -42.04
C ILE A 160 1.38 -16.20 -43.50
N ALA A 161 1.95 -15.04 -43.78
CA ALA A 161 1.93 -14.47 -45.12
C ALA A 161 2.67 -15.36 -46.15
N ASP A 162 3.88 -15.82 -45.79
CA ASP A 162 4.69 -16.70 -46.64
C ASP A 162 3.96 -18.04 -46.92
N LEU A 163 3.30 -18.62 -45.88
CA LEU A 163 2.49 -19.83 -46.08
C LEU A 163 1.27 -19.59 -46.95
N LYS A 164 0.57 -18.47 -46.81
CA LYS A 164 -0.55 -18.12 -47.70
C LYS A 164 -0.13 -17.98 -49.13
N ASP A 165 1.00 -17.33 -49.38
CA ASP A 165 1.58 -17.20 -50.74
C ASP A 165 2.01 -18.55 -51.31
N PHE A 166 2.60 -19.43 -50.51
CA PHE A 166 2.94 -20.78 -50.91
C PHE A 166 1.71 -21.58 -51.32
N VAL A 167 0.64 -21.54 -50.52
CA VAL A 167 -0.62 -22.22 -50.83
C VAL A 167 -1.26 -21.67 -52.11
N ALA A 168 -1.29 -20.34 -52.29
CA ALA A 168 -1.83 -19.71 -53.49
C ALA A 168 -1.10 -20.13 -54.75
N ARG A 169 0.23 -20.20 -54.71
CA ARG A 169 1.08 -20.64 -55.86
C ARG A 169 0.90 -22.12 -56.21
N ASN A 170 0.67 -22.97 -55.21
CA ASN A 170 0.49 -24.41 -55.44
C ASN A 170 -0.94 -24.80 -55.80
N LYS A 171 -1.96 -24.03 -55.42
CA LYS A 171 -3.36 -24.22 -55.84
C LYS A 171 -3.57 -23.97 -57.33
N ALA A 172 -2.74 -23.17 -57.96
CA ALA A 172 -2.79 -22.88 -59.41
C ALA A 172 -2.11 -23.97 -60.27
N ARG A 173 -1.60 -25.05 -59.64
CA ARG A 173 -0.89 -26.15 -60.34
C ARG A 173 -1.65 -27.48 -60.40
N VAL A 174 -2.95 -27.51 -59.99
CA VAL A 174 -3.81 -28.70 -60.09
C VAL A 174 -4.89 -28.51 -61.16
#